data_5efdb67c78a383851e843c6b1eda4818
#
_entry.id   5efdb67c78a383851e843c6b1eda4818
#
_cell.length_a   1.000
_cell.length_b   1.000
_cell.length_c   1.000
_cell.angle_alpha   90.00
_cell.angle_beta   90.00
_cell.angle_gamma   90.00
#
_symmetry.space_group_name_H-M   'P 1'
#
loop_
_entity.id
_entity.type
_entity.pdbx_description
1 polymer ?
#
loop_
_entity_poly.entity_id
_entity_poly.type
_entity_poly.pdbx_seq_one_letter_code
_entity_poly.pdbx_strand_id
1 'polypeptide(L)'
;MIKPIIKFDDFEIWRIIETESEGCIPTDTFPKAETASIVENKGWLYPYYIDARDNFIMATQSFVIKTRDSIVLVDGGVGNEKVRYTPWANKLQSDFLANLKNSGFSQDSITAVLTTHFHMDHVGWYTCSKNNEWVPT
;
A
#
# COMPACT_ATOMS: atom_id res chain seq x y z
N MET A 1 10.26 -16.31 -3.97
CA MET A 1 10.06 -16.19 -2.50
C MET A 1 10.13 -14.71 -2.16
N ILE A 2 9.10 -14.15 -1.57
CA ILE A 2 9.06 -12.74 -1.13
C ILE A 2 10.10 -12.59 -0.01
N LYS A 3 10.82 -11.47 0.01
CA LYS A 3 11.92 -11.21 0.97
C LYS A 3 11.66 -9.87 1.66
N PRO A 4 12.18 -9.67 2.88
CA PRO A 4 12.18 -8.35 3.50
C PRO A 4 12.97 -7.36 2.66
N ILE A 5 12.52 -6.10 2.63
CA ILE A 5 13.24 -5.00 1.98
C ILE A 5 14.42 -4.50 2.82
N ILE A 6 14.33 -4.67 4.14
CA ILE A 6 15.39 -4.40 5.10
C ILE A 6 15.47 -5.58 6.07
N LYS A 7 16.68 -6.02 6.35
CA LYS A 7 16.97 -7.01 7.40
C LYS A 7 18.25 -6.63 8.13
N PHE A 8 18.13 -6.51 9.45
CA PHE A 8 19.23 -6.24 10.33
C PHE A 8 19.02 -7.01 11.66
N ASP A 9 19.84 -8.03 11.92
CA ASP A 9 19.70 -8.95 13.04
C ASP A 9 18.28 -9.53 13.15
N ASP A 10 17.58 -9.31 14.25
CA ASP A 10 16.20 -9.75 14.49
C ASP A 10 15.13 -8.76 13.95
N PHE A 11 15.57 -7.69 13.28
CA PHE A 11 14.69 -6.67 12.73
C PHE A 11 14.52 -6.84 11.23
N GLU A 12 13.28 -6.92 10.77
CA GLU A 12 12.93 -7.04 9.36
C GLU A 12 11.83 -6.04 9.00
N ILE A 13 11.94 -5.40 7.84
CA ILE A 13 10.85 -4.62 7.23
C ILE A 13 10.43 -5.29 5.94
N TRP A 14 9.13 -5.52 5.80
CA TRP A 14 8.50 -6.11 4.63
C TRP A 14 7.54 -5.11 4.01
N ARG A 15 7.52 -5.06 2.69
CA ARG A 15 6.57 -4.26 1.91
C ARG A 15 5.43 -5.15 1.44
N ILE A 16 4.21 -4.81 1.78
CA ILE A 16 2.99 -5.51 1.37
C ILE A 16 2.22 -4.58 0.44
N ILE A 17 2.26 -4.88 -0.84
CA ILE A 17 1.55 -4.09 -1.86
C ILE A 17 0.09 -4.51 -1.87
N GLU A 18 -0.82 -3.54 -1.82
CA GLU A 18 -2.24 -3.74 -2.03
C GLU A 18 -2.59 -3.53 -3.51
N THR A 19 -2.20 -2.39 -4.05
CA THR A 19 -2.36 -2.07 -5.46
C THR A 19 -1.15 -1.32 -5.99
N GLU A 20 -0.87 -1.50 -7.27
CA GLU A 20 0.07 -0.69 -8.03
C GLU A 20 -0.61 -0.28 -9.33
N SER A 21 -0.59 0.98 -9.67
CA SER A 21 -1.25 1.56 -10.83
C SER A 21 -0.26 2.38 -11.64
N GLU A 22 -0.13 2.06 -12.91
CA GLU A 22 0.58 2.88 -13.89
C GLU A 22 -0.38 3.87 -14.56
N GLY A 23 0.17 4.90 -15.20
CA GLY A 23 -0.60 5.85 -16.01
C GLY A 23 -1.34 6.92 -15.19
N CYS A 24 -0.97 7.12 -13.93
CA CYS A 24 -1.54 8.18 -13.10
C CYS A 24 -1.07 9.54 -13.60
N ILE A 25 -1.99 10.37 -14.09
CA ILE A 25 -1.65 11.70 -14.62
C ILE A 25 -1.09 12.57 -13.48
N PRO A 26 0.13 13.14 -13.63
CA PRO A 26 0.77 13.89 -12.56
C PRO A 26 -0.07 15.03 -11.99
N THR A 27 -0.74 15.81 -12.83
CA THR A 27 -1.56 16.93 -12.41
C THR A 27 -2.83 16.55 -11.68
N ASP A 28 -3.33 15.32 -11.87
CA ASP A 28 -4.50 14.81 -11.14
C ASP A 28 -4.14 14.45 -9.69
N THR A 29 -2.89 14.03 -9.49
CA THR A 29 -2.37 13.69 -8.15
C THR A 29 -1.78 14.92 -7.46
N PHE A 30 -1.00 15.69 -8.19
CA PHE A 30 -0.35 16.91 -7.73
C PHE A 30 -0.67 18.07 -8.67
N PRO A 31 -1.69 18.89 -8.38
CA PRO A 31 -2.15 19.96 -9.31
C PRO A 31 -1.08 20.98 -9.72
N LYS A 32 0.02 21.06 -8.98
CA LYS A 32 1.17 21.91 -9.29
C LYS A 32 2.33 21.19 -9.97
N ALA A 33 2.14 19.92 -10.36
CA ALA A 33 3.19 19.17 -11.05
C ALA A 33 3.43 19.79 -12.44
N GLU A 34 4.67 20.14 -12.71
CA GLU A 34 5.10 20.68 -14.00
C GLU A 34 5.75 19.57 -14.83
N THR A 35 5.25 19.36 -16.04
CA THR A 35 5.81 18.36 -16.97
C THR A 35 7.31 18.57 -17.20
N ALA A 36 7.77 19.82 -17.27
CA ALA A 36 9.18 20.13 -17.44
C ALA A 36 10.03 19.52 -16.31
N SER A 37 9.59 19.68 -15.05
CA SER A 37 10.29 19.13 -13.89
C SER A 37 10.34 17.60 -13.92
N ILE A 38 9.29 16.94 -14.40
CA ILE A 38 9.26 15.47 -14.54
C ILE A 38 10.28 15.03 -15.60
N VAL A 39 10.30 15.71 -16.76
CA VAL A 39 11.23 15.40 -17.86
C VAL A 39 12.68 15.61 -17.43
N GLU A 40 12.99 16.72 -16.75
CA GLU A 40 14.33 16.99 -16.23
C GLU A 40 14.83 15.93 -15.25
N ASN A 41 13.93 15.33 -14.49
CA ASN A 41 14.23 14.32 -13.48
C ASN A 41 14.02 12.88 -13.98
N LYS A 42 13.69 12.66 -15.24
CA LYS A 42 13.38 11.35 -15.83
C LYS A 42 14.48 10.31 -15.60
N GLY A 43 15.74 10.74 -15.56
CA GLY A 43 16.90 9.85 -15.43
C GLY A 43 16.91 9.00 -14.15
N TRP A 44 16.26 9.48 -13.06
CA TRP A 44 16.12 8.73 -11.82
C TRP A 44 14.68 8.32 -11.51
N LEU A 45 13.69 9.02 -12.08
CA LEU A 45 12.27 8.66 -11.92
C LEU A 45 11.90 7.39 -12.69
N TYR A 46 12.36 7.29 -13.95
CA TYR A 46 12.08 6.14 -14.80
C TYR A 46 13.05 4.98 -14.51
N PRO A 47 12.61 3.72 -14.49
CA PRO A 47 11.24 3.23 -14.71
C PRO A 47 10.43 3.00 -13.43
N TYR A 48 10.87 3.46 -12.28
CA TYR A 48 10.32 3.04 -10.99
C TYR A 48 9.19 3.93 -10.45
N TYR A 49 9.18 5.20 -10.83
CA TYR A 49 8.23 6.20 -10.32
C TYR A 49 7.38 6.81 -11.41
N ILE A 50 7.82 6.70 -12.66
CA ILE A 50 7.06 7.11 -13.84
C ILE A 50 7.13 6.02 -14.92
N ASP A 51 6.07 5.95 -15.74
CA ASP A 51 6.00 5.08 -16.91
C ASP A 51 6.71 5.71 -18.14
N ALA A 52 6.67 5.01 -19.27
CA ALA A 52 7.28 5.49 -20.52
C ALA A 52 6.61 6.78 -21.08
N ARG A 53 5.41 7.12 -20.60
CA ARG A 53 4.61 8.30 -20.99
C ARG A 53 4.74 9.44 -19.97
N ASP A 54 5.67 9.32 -19.03
CA ASP A 54 5.91 10.27 -17.94
C ASP A 54 4.75 10.41 -16.95
N ASN A 55 3.85 9.44 -16.89
CA ASN A 55 2.82 9.35 -15.85
C ASN A 55 3.38 8.67 -14.60
N PHE A 56 2.83 9.01 -13.44
CA PHE A 56 3.25 8.41 -12.19
C PHE A 56 2.84 6.92 -12.09
N ILE A 57 3.72 6.14 -11.48
CA ILE A 57 3.45 4.82 -10.97
C ILE A 57 3.15 4.99 -9.49
N MET A 58 1.90 4.71 -9.09
CA MET A 58 1.43 4.89 -7.72
C MET A 58 1.18 3.53 -7.08
N ALA A 59 1.55 3.39 -5.82
CA ALA A 59 1.29 2.18 -5.06
C ALA A 59 0.60 2.49 -3.73
N THR A 60 -0.46 1.74 -3.40
CA THR A 60 -0.96 1.64 -2.03
C THR A 60 -0.32 0.42 -1.39
N GLN A 61 0.28 0.61 -0.24
CA GLN A 61 1.09 -0.41 0.41
C GLN A 61 1.09 -0.26 1.92
N SER A 62 1.32 -1.35 2.60
CA SER A 62 1.59 -1.38 4.04
C SER A 62 2.99 -1.90 4.29
N PHE A 63 3.51 -1.66 5.48
CA PHE A 63 4.75 -2.27 5.91
C PHE A 63 4.51 -3.19 7.10
N VAL A 64 5.19 -4.33 7.12
CA VAL A 64 5.28 -5.16 8.31
C VAL A 64 6.66 -5.00 8.90
N ILE A 65 6.71 -4.57 10.15
CA ILE A 65 7.94 -4.52 10.95
C ILE A 65 7.92 -5.73 11.87
N LYS A 66 8.86 -6.64 11.64
CA LYS A 66 9.03 -7.83 12.47
C LYS A 66 10.27 -7.66 13.35
N THR A 67 10.09 -7.89 14.62
CA THR A 67 11.16 -7.98 15.62
C THR A 67 11.15 -9.39 16.24
N ARG A 68 11.99 -9.63 17.26
CA ARG A 68 11.98 -10.88 18.03
C ARG A 68 10.62 -11.17 18.65
N ASP A 69 9.97 -10.14 19.22
CA ASP A 69 8.79 -10.30 20.08
C ASP A 69 7.51 -9.68 19.50
N SER A 70 7.60 -9.03 18.34
CA SER A 70 6.47 -8.27 17.79
C SER A 70 6.43 -8.31 16.27
N ILE A 71 5.20 -8.32 15.74
CA ILE A 71 4.89 -8.15 14.32
C ILE A 71 3.92 -6.97 14.22
N VAL A 72 4.41 -5.85 13.72
CA VAL A 72 3.66 -4.59 13.66
C VAL A 72 3.28 -4.31 12.21
N LEU A 73 2.00 -4.15 11.94
CA LEU A 73 1.52 -3.66 10.64
C LEU A 73 1.48 -2.13 10.68
N VAL A 74 2.12 -1.49 9.73
CA VAL A 74 2.07 -0.04 9.53
C VAL A 74 1.15 0.26 8.37
N ASP A 75 0.06 0.95 8.64
CA ASP A 75 -1.06 1.25 7.78
C ASP A 75 -1.84 0.01 7.29
N GLY A 76 -3.10 0.19 6.98
CA GLY A 76 -4.02 -0.87 6.61
C GLY A 76 -4.66 -0.68 5.24
N GLY A 77 -3.97 -0.08 4.27
CA GLY A 77 -4.45 0.01 2.89
C GLY A 77 -5.84 0.61 2.72
N VAL A 78 -6.41 0.44 1.52
CA VAL A 78 -7.76 0.90 1.13
C VAL A 78 -8.86 -0.04 1.64
N GLY A 79 -8.60 -1.33 1.65
CA GLY A 79 -9.57 -2.37 2.01
C GLY A 79 -10.58 -2.68 0.90
N ASN A 80 -11.01 -3.93 0.84
CA ASN A 80 -11.96 -4.39 -0.16
C ASN A 80 -13.40 -3.97 0.14
N GLU A 81 -14.23 -3.92 -0.92
CA GLU A 81 -15.69 -3.72 -0.91
C GLU A 81 -16.19 -2.38 -0.33
N LYS A 82 -15.31 -1.49 0.08
CA LYS A 82 -15.69 -0.21 0.67
C LYS A 82 -16.17 0.77 -0.39
N VAL A 83 -17.29 1.44 -0.10
CA VAL A 83 -17.79 2.52 -0.94
C VAL A 83 -16.95 3.77 -0.73
N ARG A 84 -16.35 4.29 -1.80
CA ARG A 84 -15.47 5.46 -1.80
C ARG A 84 -15.86 6.43 -2.90
N TYR A 85 -15.55 7.71 -2.71
CA TYR A 85 -15.79 8.74 -3.75
C TYR A 85 -14.79 8.64 -4.90
N THR A 86 -13.55 8.22 -4.63
CA THR A 86 -12.48 8.09 -5.61
C THR A 86 -12.61 6.77 -6.37
N PRO A 87 -12.70 6.80 -7.71
CA PRO A 87 -12.93 5.59 -8.51
C PRO A 87 -11.93 4.47 -8.27
N TRP A 88 -10.65 4.80 -8.12
CA TRP A 88 -9.57 3.82 -7.93
C TRP A 88 -9.66 3.07 -6.59
N ALA A 89 -10.34 3.64 -5.59
CA ALA A 89 -10.50 3.05 -4.27
C ALA A 89 -11.91 2.49 -4.03
N ASN A 90 -12.86 2.72 -4.98
CA ASN A 90 -14.26 2.36 -4.78
C ASN A 90 -14.50 0.88 -5.02
N LYS A 91 -15.01 0.18 -4.00
CA LYS A 91 -15.29 -1.27 -4.03
C LYS A 91 -14.08 -2.07 -4.53
N LEU A 92 -12.90 -1.67 -4.08
CA LEU A 92 -11.66 -2.35 -4.46
C LEU A 92 -11.76 -3.85 -4.20
N GLN A 93 -11.11 -4.62 -5.06
CA GLN A 93 -10.91 -6.06 -4.92
C GLN A 93 -9.41 -6.30 -5.08
N SER A 94 -8.69 -6.35 -3.98
CA SER A 94 -7.24 -6.56 -3.97
C SER A 94 -6.88 -7.85 -3.26
N ASP A 95 -5.69 -8.36 -3.54
CA ASP A 95 -5.13 -9.56 -2.93
C ASP A 95 -4.32 -9.24 -1.66
N PHE A 96 -4.56 -8.11 -0.99
CA PHE A 96 -3.75 -7.65 0.14
C PHE A 96 -3.54 -8.72 1.22
N LEU A 97 -4.61 -9.37 1.68
CA LEU A 97 -4.50 -10.42 2.71
C LEU A 97 -3.75 -11.65 2.20
N ALA A 98 -3.91 -12.00 0.92
CA ALA A 98 -3.14 -13.06 0.30
C ALA A 98 -1.66 -12.68 0.19
N ASN A 99 -1.34 -11.43 -0.17
CA ASN A 99 0.02 -10.90 -0.23
C ASN A 99 0.68 -10.88 1.15
N LEU A 100 -0.05 -10.47 2.18
CA LEU A 100 0.39 -10.54 3.57
C LEU A 100 0.74 -11.99 3.95
N LYS A 101 -0.16 -12.94 3.67
CA LYS A 101 0.05 -14.37 3.93
C LYS A 101 1.23 -14.94 3.15
N ASN A 102 1.37 -14.61 1.88
CA ASN A 102 2.47 -15.06 1.03
C ASN A 102 3.83 -14.51 1.48
N SER A 103 3.81 -13.38 2.21
CA SER A 103 5.00 -12.81 2.87
C SER A 103 5.32 -13.49 4.21
N GLY A 104 4.52 -14.46 4.64
CA GLY A 104 4.73 -15.21 5.87
C GLY A 104 4.03 -14.66 7.12
N PHE A 105 3.08 -13.74 6.93
CA PHE A 105 2.34 -13.12 8.03
C PHE A 105 0.83 -13.43 7.88
N SER A 106 0.20 -13.79 8.98
CA SER A 106 -1.28 -13.88 9.04
C SER A 106 -1.85 -12.70 9.83
N GLN A 107 -3.14 -12.43 9.66
CA GLN A 107 -3.86 -11.44 10.47
C GLN A 107 -3.67 -11.73 11.97
N ASP A 108 -3.80 -13.00 12.38
CA ASP A 108 -3.65 -13.42 13.78
C ASP A 108 -2.21 -13.29 14.30
N SER A 109 -1.22 -13.15 13.42
CA SER A 109 0.18 -12.97 13.82
C SER A 109 0.54 -11.51 14.11
N ILE A 110 -0.31 -10.56 13.69
CA ILE A 110 -0.08 -9.13 13.91
C ILE A 110 -0.31 -8.81 15.39
N THR A 111 0.72 -8.32 16.06
CA THR A 111 0.66 -7.97 17.49
C THR A 111 0.23 -6.53 17.74
N ALA A 112 0.44 -5.65 16.76
CA ALA A 112 0.03 -4.25 16.84
C ALA A 112 -0.16 -3.66 15.45
N VAL A 113 -0.98 -2.61 15.36
CA VAL A 113 -1.17 -1.81 14.15
C VAL A 113 -0.81 -0.37 14.46
N LEU A 114 0.04 0.21 13.63
CA LEU A 114 0.36 1.64 13.64
C LEU A 114 -0.30 2.31 12.45
N THR A 115 -0.92 3.45 12.68
CA THR A 115 -1.51 4.27 11.62
C THR A 115 -0.70 5.54 11.49
N THR A 116 -0.15 5.80 10.30
CA THR A 116 0.58 7.05 10.04
C THR A 116 -0.38 8.24 10.06
N HIS A 117 -1.56 8.08 9.44
CA HIS A 117 -2.64 9.05 9.44
C HIS A 117 -3.97 8.39 8.99
N PHE A 118 -5.10 9.08 9.17
CA PHE A 118 -6.44 8.51 8.97
C PHE A 118 -7.04 8.76 7.58
N HIS A 119 -6.24 8.86 6.52
CA HIS A 119 -6.79 8.79 5.17
C HIS A 119 -7.29 7.37 4.84
N MET A 120 -8.20 7.28 3.87
CA MET A 120 -8.93 6.05 3.56
C MET A 120 -8.04 4.89 3.09
N ASP A 121 -6.89 5.20 2.54
CA ASP A 121 -5.88 4.27 2.02
C ASP A 121 -4.86 3.80 3.08
N HIS A 122 -5.07 4.20 4.35
CA HIS A 122 -4.26 3.80 5.49
C HIS A 122 -5.01 3.01 6.56
N VAL A 123 -6.33 2.99 6.50
CA VAL A 123 -7.19 2.38 7.54
C VAL A 123 -8.20 1.36 7.01
N GLY A 124 -8.17 1.08 5.71
CA GLY A 124 -9.21 0.30 5.05
C GLY A 124 -9.32 -1.13 5.57
N TRP A 125 -8.21 -1.82 5.74
CA TRP A 125 -8.18 -3.20 6.22
C TRP A 125 -8.36 -3.38 7.72
N TYR A 126 -8.60 -2.31 8.48
CA TYR A 126 -8.93 -2.48 9.90
C TYR A 126 -10.32 -3.11 10.10
N THR A 127 -11.14 -3.08 9.06
CA THR A 127 -12.42 -3.79 9.03
C THR A 127 -12.61 -4.51 7.70
N CYS A 128 -13.25 -5.67 7.73
CA CYS A 128 -13.67 -6.42 6.54
C CYS A 128 -15.17 -6.71 6.60
N SER A 129 -15.78 -6.97 5.44
CA SER A 129 -17.18 -7.38 5.37
C SER A 129 -17.30 -8.90 5.62
N LYS A 130 -18.12 -9.29 6.60
CA LYS A 130 -18.53 -10.68 6.84
C LYS A 130 -20.04 -10.72 6.99
N ASN A 131 -20.73 -11.50 6.18
CA ASN A 131 -22.20 -11.62 6.19
C ASN A 131 -22.92 -10.27 6.08
N ASN A 132 -22.43 -9.35 5.24
CA ASN A 132 -22.90 -7.97 5.07
C ASN A 132 -22.73 -7.05 6.30
N GLU A 133 -21.92 -7.43 7.26
CA GLU A 133 -21.58 -6.61 8.42
C GLU A 133 -20.08 -6.24 8.39
N TRP A 134 -19.75 -5.04 8.82
CA TRP A 134 -18.36 -4.63 8.98
C TRP A 134 -17.85 -5.06 10.35
N VAL A 135 -16.85 -5.93 10.34
CA VAL A 135 -16.20 -6.46 11.54
C VAL A 135 -14.71 -6.14 11.53
N PRO A 136 -14.03 -6.13 12.67
CA PRO A 136 -12.57 -6.08 12.71
C PRO A 136 -11.95 -7.19 11.87
N THR A 137 -10.87 -6.85 11.19
CA THR A 137 -10.17 -7.78 10.28
C THR A 137 -9.32 -8.78 11.05
#